data_fda0b057ff2e810082e4dccf377b7177
#
_entry.id   fda0b057ff2e810082e4dccf377b7177
#
_cell.length_a   1.000
_cell.length_b   1.000
_cell.length_c   1.000
_cell.angle_alpha   90.00
_cell.angle_beta   90.00
_cell.angle_gamma   90.00
#
_symmetry.space_group_name_H-M   'P 1'
#
loop_
_entity.id
_entity.type
_entity.pdbx_description
1 polymer ?
#
loop_
_entity_poly.entity_id
_entity_poly.type
_entity_poly.pdbx_seq_one_letter_code
_entity_poly.pdbx_strand_id
1 'polypeptide(L)'
;MLSILNLPGLQFFERGWLSANNILLTDSESATLIDSGYVSHQDQTVALIAHALNGRPLDRLVNTHLHSDHCGGNAILQTQYPALKTFIPPGEAAAVQIWKESALSYEPTGQLCPQFKFDGLLESGQTLKLANLDWQVMAAPGHDPHSVILFEPAHKILISADALWANGFGVVFPELEGISAFQEVADTLDLIESLQAEWVIPGHGAIFQDIDAALSNARKKLDGFVQNPEKHARYGAKVLLKYKLLELHQVEKSAFMKWATGIRYIQALHTMHASHLQVSEWVEELLLDLERSKALLFNKTAPETMIVNL
;
A
#
# COMPACT_ATOMS: atom_id res chain seq x y z
N MET A 1 -2.02 -3.28 30.87
CA MET A 1 -1.97 -2.54 29.60
C MET A 1 -3.20 -2.90 28.78
N LEU A 2 -3.98 -1.92 28.37
CA LEU A 2 -5.06 -2.15 27.39
C LEU A 2 -4.38 -2.52 26.06
N SER A 3 -4.71 -3.67 25.50
CA SER A 3 -4.30 -3.98 24.12
C SER A 3 -5.12 -3.09 23.19
N ILE A 4 -4.51 -2.50 22.14
CA ILE A 4 -5.22 -1.72 21.12
C ILE A 4 -6.40 -2.50 20.52
N LEU A 5 -6.29 -3.82 20.43
CA LEU A 5 -7.35 -4.71 19.95
C LEU A 5 -8.57 -4.73 20.88
N ASN A 6 -8.47 -4.18 22.09
CA ASN A 6 -9.58 -4.02 23.03
C ASN A 6 -10.12 -2.58 23.06
N LEU A 7 -9.66 -1.69 22.16
CA LEU A 7 -10.21 -0.35 22.05
C LEU A 7 -11.63 -0.43 21.49
N PRO A 8 -12.66 0.04 22.23
CA PRO A 8 -14.03 -0.02 21.74
C PRO A 8 -14.17 0.64 20.38
N GLY A 9 -14.79 -0.06 19.43
CA GLY A 9 -15.05 0.44 18.10
C GLY A 9 -13.89 0.33 17.11
N LEU A 10 -12.72 -0.17 17.50
CA LEU A 10 -11.63 -0.45 16.58
C LEU A 10 -11.56 -1.95 16.26
N GLN A 11 -11.63 -2.29 14.98
CA GLN A 11 -11.38 -3.65 14.49
C GLN A 11 -10.31 -3.59 13.43
N PHE A 12 -9.31 -4.48 13.56
CA PHE A 12 -8.18 -4.58 12.65
C PHE A 12 -8.25 -5.91 11.90
N PHE A 13 -8.13 -5.84 10.58
CA PHE A 13 -8.08 -6.99 9.70
C PHE A 13 -6.71 -7.03 9.04
N GLU A 14 -5.82 -7.88 9.57
CA GLU A 14 -4.53 -8.13 8.92
C GLU A 14 -4.77 -8.85 7.60
N ARG A 15 -4.19 -8.30 6.54
CA ARG A 15 -4.30 -8.84 5.18
C ARG A 15 -2.94 -9.36 4.71
N GLY A 16 -2.95 -10.10 3.64
CA GLY A 16 -1.69 -10.48 2.98
C GLY A 16 -1.07 -9.31 2.19
N TRP A 17 0.15 -9.52 1.69
CA TRP A 17 0.92 -8.47 0.99
C TRP A 17 0.29 -7.92 -0.29
N LEU A 18 -0.70 -8.59 -0.87
CA LEU A 18 -1.43 -8.10 -2.05
C LEU A 18 -2.51 -7.06 -1.69
N SER A 19 -2.92 -6.97 -0.45
CA SER A 19 -3.92 -5.99 0.02
C SER A 19 -3.39 -5.32 1.27
N ALA A 20 -3.56 -4.02 1.36
CA ALA A 20 -3.35 -3.31 2.60
C ALA A 20 -4.30 -3.80 3.69
N ASN A 21 -3.89 -3.67 4.93
CA ASN A 21 -4.72 -3.92 6.10
C ASN A 21 -5.98 -3.06 6.07
N ASN A 22 -7.07 -3.58 6.57
CA ASN A 22 -8.30 -2.82 6.72
C ASN A 22 -8.52 -2.48 8.20
N ILE A 23 -8.90 -1.24 8.50
CA ILE A 23 -9.19 -0.80 9.86
C ILE A 23 -10.61 -0.27 9.88
N LEU A 24 -11.49 -0.96 10.61
CA LEU A 24 -12.88 -0.54 10.78
C LEU A 24 -13.03 0.18 12.12
N LEU A 25 -13.47 1.42 12.05
CA LEU A 25 -13.72 2.31 13.19
C LEU A 25 -15.22 2.56 13.31
N THR A 26 -15.82 2.15 14.44
CA THR A 26 -17.28 2.21 14.64
C THR A 26 -17.64 2.83 15.99
N ASP A 27 -18.71 3.61 15.98
CA ASP A 27 -19.40 4.09 17.18
C ASP A 27 -20.91 3.84 17.08
N SER A 28 -21.72 4.45 17.96
CA SER A 28 -23.19 4.29 17.90
C SER A 28 -23.82 4.89 16.65
N GLU A 29 -23.17 5.86 16.02
CA GLU A 29 -23.74 6.67 14.95
C GLU A 29 -23.17 6.35 13.57
N SER A 30 -21.91 5.93 13.50
CA SER A 30 -21.21 5.77 12.22
C SER A 30 -20.21 4.61 12.19
N ALA A 31 -19.92 4.16 10.97
CA ALA A 31 -18.87 3.20 10.67
C ALA A 31 -17.96 3.75 9.58
N THR A 32 -16.66 3.74 9.82
CA THR A 32 -15.63 4.20 8.87
C THR A 32 -14.62 3.09 8.62
N LEU A 33 -14.35 2.80 7.37
CA LEU A 33 -13.29 1.91 6.95
C LEU A 33 -12.08 2.72 6.49
N ILE A 34 -10.89 2.36 6.96
CA ILE A 34 -9.62 2.89 6.44
C ILE A 34 -9.04 1.83 5.50
N ASP A 35 -8.82 2.21 4.25
CA ASP A 35 -8.37 1.43 3.11
C ASP A 35 -9.24 0.20 2.80
N SER A 36 -9.25 -0.21 1.54
CA SER A 36 -10.21 -1.22 1.03
C SER A 36 -9.57 -2.48 0.45
N GLY A 37 -8.24 -2.52 0.38
CA GLY A 37 -7.49 -3.65 -0.18
C GLY A 37 -7.48 -3.67 -1.72
N TYR A 38 -6.88 -4.72 -2.29
CA TYR A 38 -6.72 -4.91 -3.73
C TYR A 38 -7.97 -5.52 -4.36
N VAL A 39 -8.20 -5.21 -5.63
CA VAL A 39 -9.41 -5.62 -6.37
C VAL A 39 -9.64 -7.12 -6.41
N SER A 40 -8.60 -7.95 -6.54
CA SER A 40 -8.79 -9.42 -6.55
C SER A 40 -9.27 -9.98 -5.21
N HIS A 41 -9.14 -9.21 -4.12
CA HIS A 41 -9.62 -9.54 -2.78
C HIS A 41 -10.91 -8.80 -2.39
N GLN A 42 -11.55 -8.11 -3.33
CA GLN A 42 -12.72 -7.26 -3.07
C GLN A 42 -13.89 -8.01 -2.40
N ASP A 43 -14.16 -9.25 -2.84
CA ASP A 43 -15.24 -10.06 -2.27
C ASP A 43 -14.95 -10.44 -0.82
N GLN A 44 -13.69 -10.74 -0.51
CA GLN A 44 -13.25 -10.99 0.86
C GLN A 44 -13.37 -9.73 1.72
N THR A 45 -13.00 -8.56 1.20
CA THR A 45 -13.16 -7.27 1.89
C THR A 45 -14.64 -7.03 2.20
N VAL A 46 -15.53 -7.17 1.22
CA VAL A 46 -16.98 -7.03 1.42
C VAL A 46 -17.49 -7.98 2.51
N ALA A 47 -17.09 -9.26 2.46
CA ALA A 47 -17.53 -10.27 3.44
C ALA A 47 -17.04 -9.95 4.86
N LEU A 48 -15.78 -9.56 5.02
CA LEU A 48 -15.20 -9.16 6.33
C LEU A 48 -15.93 -7.97 6.92
N ILE A 49 -16.14 -6.92 6.12
CA ILE A 49 -16.78 -5.68 6.58
C ILE A 49 -18.27 -5.91 6.86
N ALA A 50 -18.99 -6.63 6.01
CA ALA A 50 -20.39 -6.96 6.25
C ALA A 50 -20.58 -7.79 7.54
N HIS A 51 -19.69 -8.76 7.80
CA HIS A 51 -19.70 -9.54 9.03
C HIS A 51 -19.45 -8.66 10.27
N ALA A 52 -18.45 -7.80 10.21
CA ALA A 52 -18.10 -6.92 11.33
C ALA A 52 -19.19 -5.88 11.64
N LEU A 53 -19.83 -5.35 10.61
CA LEU A 53 -20.92 -4.37 10.72
C LEU A 53 -22.23 -5.00 11.23
N ASN A 54 -22.41 -6.31 11.08
CA ASN A 54 -23.61 -7.03 11.54
C ASN A 54 -24.93 -6.37 11.14
N GLY A 55 -25.06 -6.03 9.86
CA GLY A 55 -26.24 -5.39 9.29
C GLY A 55 -26.30 -3.86 9.39
N ARG A 56 -25.30 -3.21 10.00
CA ARG A 56 -25.16 -1.75 9.96
C ARG A 56 -24.62 -1.27 8.60
N PRO A 57 -24.92 -0.03 8.17
CA PRO A 57 -24.29 0.54 6.99
C PRO A 57 -22.80 0.83 7.24
N LEU A 58 -22.01 0.88 6.15
CA LEU A 58 -20.72 1.54 6.12
C LEU A 58 -20.94 2.98 5.64
N ASP A 59 -20.63 3.94 6.50
CA ASP A 59 -20.94 5.36 6.23
C ASP A 59 -19.77 6.07 5.54
N ARG A 60 -18.54 5.72 5.89
CA ARG A 60 -17.33 6.37 5.36
C ARG A 60 -16.25 5.37 4.96
N LEU A 61 -15.58 5.69 3.88
CA LEU A 61 -14.34 5.06 3.43
C LEU A 61 -13.27 6.15 3.34
N VAL A 62 -12.13 5.91 3.96
CA VAL A 62 -10.99 6.82 4.01
C VAL A 62 -9.79 6.11 3.42
N ASN A 63 -9.22 6.62 2.33
CA ASN A 63 -7.98 6.08 1.80
C ASN A 63 -6.78 6.88 2.28
N THR A 64 -5.76 6.18 2.78
CA THR A 64 -4.49 6.79 3.21
C THR A 64 -3.69 7.32 2.03
N HIS A 65 -3.73 6.61 0.91
CA HIS A 65 -3.21 6.99 -0.40
C HIS A 65 -3.89 6.12 -1.48
N LEU A 66 -3.56 6.34 -2.76
CA LEU A 66 -4.30 5.73 -3.85
C LEU A 66 -3.52 4.62 -4.60
N HIS A 67 -2.59 3.93 -3.96
CA HIS A 67 -2.09 2.69 -4.53
C HIS A 67 -3.20 1.63 -4.58
N SER A 68 -3.14 0.76 -5.58
CA SER A 68 -4.23 -0.16 -5.91
C SER A 68 -4.59 -1.14 -4.79
N ASP A 69 -3.65 -1.46 -3.92
CA ASP A 69 -3.83 -2.32 -2.75
C ASP A 69 -4.48 -1.63 -1.55
N HIS A 70 -4.59 -0.30 -1.58
CA HIS A 70 -5.31 0.51 -0.60
C HIS A 70 -6.71 0.92 -1.06
N CYS A 71 -6.91 1.10 -2.37
CA CYS A 71 -8.17 1.61 -2.90
C CYS A 71 -8.87 0.70 -3.92
N GLY A 72 -8.31 -0.47 -4.24
CA GLY A 72 -8.87 -1.39 -5.23
C GLY A 72 -10.25 -1.96 -4.88
N GLY A 73 -10.62 -1.98 -3.60
CA GLY A 73 -11.95 -2.37 -3.13
C GLY A 73 -12.98 -1.23 -3.08
N ASN A 74 -12.60 0.02 -3.41
CA ASN A 74 -13.50 1.17 -3.30
C ASN A 74 -14.79 1.01 -4.13
N ALA A 75 -14.66 0.61 -5.39
CA ALA A 75 -15.79 0.49 -6.32
C ALA A 75 -16.85 -0.52 -5.85
N ILE A 76 -16.43 -1.69 -5.38
CA ILE A 76 -17.36 -2.72 -4.90
C ILE A 76 -18.04 -2.27 -3.59
N LEU A 77 -17.30 -1.60 -2.68
CA LEU A 77 -17.89 -1.08 -1.45
C LEU A 77 -18.90 0.03 -1.74
N GLN A 78 -18.65 0.90 -2.71
CA GLN A 78 -19.63 1.91 -3.16
C GLN A 78 -20.87 1.28 -3.78
N THR A 79 -20.73 0.14 -4.44
CA THR A 79 -21.85 -0.63 -4.98
C THR A 79 -22.64 -1.29 -3.86
N GLN A 80 -21.96 -1.90 -2.88
CA GLN A 80 -22.57 -2.57 -1.75
C GLN A 80 -23.25 -1.62 -0.77
N TYR A 81 -22.69 -0.42 -0.59
CA TYR A 81 -23.16 0.62 0.32
C TYR A 81 -23.43 1.93 -0.44
N PRO A 82 -24.60 2.09 -1.09
CA PRO A 82 -24.86 3.23 -1.99
C PRO A 82 -24.81 4.61 -1.33
N ALA A 83 -24.93 4.69 0.01
CA ALA A 83 -24.80 5.94 0.79
C ALA A 83 -23.37 6.20 1.27
N LEU A 84 -22.41 5.30 0.99
CA LEU A 84 -21.01 5.41 1.40
C LEU A 84 -20.39 6.70 0.89
N LYS A 85 -19.73 7.44 1.79
CA LYS A 85 -18.94 8.62 1.48
C LYS A 85 -17.46 8.27 1.47
N THR A 86 -16.79 8.51 0.35
CA THR A 86 -15.36 8.21 0.17
C THR A 86 -14.52 9.48 0.25
N PHE A 87 -13.46 9.42 1.04
CA PHE A 87 -12.51 10.51 1.26
C PHE A 87 -11.10 10.07 0.84
N ILE A 88 -10.42 10.90 0.05
CA ILE A 88 -9.09 10.61 -0.50
C ILE A 88 -8.13 11.79 -0.24
N PRO A 89 -6.80 11.59 -0.23
CA PRO A 89 -5.84 12.69 -0.25
C PRO A 89 -6.03 13.61 -1.47
N PRO A 90 -5.73 14.91 -1.35
CA PRO A 90 -6.07 15.88 -2.40
C PRO A 90 -5.24 15.75 -3.69
N GLY A 91 -4.00 15.24 -3.60
CA GLY A 91 -3.04 15.34 -4.71
C GLY A 91 -3.48 14.66 -6.01
N GLU A 92 -4.18 13.53 -5.91
CA GLU A 92 -4.66 12.77 -7.09
C GLU A 92 -6.15 12.98 -7.39
N ALA A 93 -6.84 13.84 -6.63
CA ALA A 93 -8.28 14.04 -6.75
C ALA A 93 -8.73 14.41 -8.17
N ALA A 94 -7.96 15.27 -8.86
CA ALA A 94 -8.26 15.66 -10.24
C ALA A 94 -8.15 14.45 -11.21
N ALA A 95 -7.18 13.55 -11.00
CA ALA A 95 -7.01 12.35 -11.80
C ALA A 95 -8.14 11.34 -11.54
N VAL A 96 -8.56 11.15 -10.28
CA VAL A 96 -9.72 10.31 -9.91
C VAL A 96 -11.01 10.85 -10.52
N GLN A 97 -11.22 12.17 -10.47
CA GLN A 97 -12.45 12.79 -10.98
C GLN A 97 -12.72 12.50 -12.46
N ILE A 98 -11.65 12.47 -13.28
CA ILE A 98 -11.75 12.16 -14.71
C ILE A 98 -11.30 10.73 -15.06
N TRP A 99 -10.94 9.96 -14.06
CA TRP A 99 -10.39 8.60 -14.14
C TRP A 99 -9.23 8.47 -15.12
N LYS A 100 -8.16 9.21 -14.85
CA LYS A 100 -6.95 9.17 -15.67
C LYS A 100 -5.96 8.13 -15.12
N GLU A 101 -6.12 6.86 -15.47
CA GLU A 101 -5.33 5.73 -14.96
C GLU A 101 -3.81 5.91 -15.11
N SER A 102 -3.37 6.56 -16.19
CA SER A 102 -1.94 6.83 -16.40
C SER A 102 -1.32 7.81 -15.42
N ALA A 103 -2.16 8.58 -14.70
CA ALA A 103 -1.73 9.50 -13.64
C ALA A 103 -1.98 8.90 -12.24
N LEU A 104 -2.71 7.76 -12.16
CA LEU A 104 -3.02 7.05 -10.92
C LEU A 104 -2.11 5.83 -10.68
N SER A 105 -1.01 5.73 -11.38
CA SER A 105 -0.01 4.65 -11.30
C SER A 105 -0.49 3.24 -11.71
N TYR A 106 -1.79 2.98 -11.93
CA TYR A 106 -2.29 1.63 -12.15
C TYR A 106 -1.82 1.03 -13.49
N GLU A 107 -2.08 1.70 -14.60
CA GLU A 107 -1.63 1.25 -15.93
C GLU A 107 -0.10 1.19 -16.02
N PRO A 108 0.68 2.20 -15.56
CA PRO A 108 2.13 2.14 -15.63
C PRO A 108 2.77 1.00 -14.84
N THR A 109 2.17 0.58 -13.72
CA THR A 109 2.65 -0.53 -12.87
C THR A 109 2.05 -1.88 -13.26
N GLY A 110 1.06 -1.91 -14.17
CA GLY A 110 0.35 -3.12 -14.58
C GLY A 110 -0.57 -3.69 -13.49
N GLN A 111 -1.01 -2.83 -12.58
CA GLN A 111 -1.94 -3.15 -11.50
C GLN A 111 -3.37 -2.82 -11.91
N LEU A 112 -4.33 -3.36 -11.18
CA LEU A 112 -5.76 -3.17 -11.46
C LEU A 112 -6.41 -2.39 -10.33
N CYS A 113 -7.17 -1.36 -10.70
CA CYS A 113 -8.03 -0.64 -9.78
C CYS A 113 -9.32 -0.23 -10.53
N PRO A 114 -10.50 -0.73 -10.13
CA PRO A 114 -11.76 -0.31 -10.74
C PRO A 114 -12.07 1.15 -10.44
N GLN A 115 -12.68 1.82 -11.39
CA GLN A 115 -13.08 3.22 -11.22
C GLN A 115 -14.01 3.39 -10.02
N PHE A 116 -13.66 4.34 -9.16
CA PHE A 116 -14.46 4.75 -8.01
C PHE A 116 -14.65 6.27 -8.00
N LYS A 117 -15.50 6.76 -7.09
CA LYS A 117 -15.76 8.18 -6.88
C LYS A 117 -15.33 8.60 -5.48
N PHE A 118 -15.14 9.88 -5.26
CA PHE A 118 -14.93 10.43 -3.92
C PHE A 118 -15.90 11.57 -3.64
N ASP A 119 -16.15 11.83 -2.36
CA ASP A 119 -17.07 12.84 -1.87
C ASP A 119 -16.35 14.00 -1.18
N GLY A 120 -15.13 13.77 -0.68
CA GLY A 120 -14.36 14.77 0.03
C GLY A 120 -12.86 14.48 0.04
N LEU A 121 -12.11 15.43 0.56
CA LEU A 121 -10.65 15.39 0.62
C LEU A 121 -10.17 15.23 2.07
N LEU A 122 -9.03 14.58 2.23
CA LEU A 122 -8.30 14.44 3.49
C LEU A 122 -7.14 15.43 3.48
N GLU A 123 -7.35 16.58 4.07
CA GLU A 123 -6.31 17.59 4.11
C GLU A 123 -5.47 17.49 5.39
N SER A 124 -4.16 17.61 5.24
CA SER A 124 -3.25 17.66 6.40
C SER A 124 -3.64 18.80 7.36
N GLY A 125 -3.64 18.49 8.66
CA GLY A 125 -4.09 19.40 9.70
C GLY A 125 -5.57 19.26 10.09
N GLN A 126 -6.37 18.50 9.33
CA GLN A 126 -7.74 18.16 9.73
C GLN A 126 -7.75 17.22 10.93
N THR A 127 -8.86 17.27 11.68
CA THR A 127 -9.20 16.25 12.68
C THR A 127 -10.50 15.56 12.27
N LEU A 128 -10.43 14.22 12.18
CA LEU A 128 -11.60 13.38 11.89
C LEU A 128 -12.12 12.77 13.19
N LYS A 129 -13.42 12.85 13.43
CA LYS A 129 -14.07 12.08 14.50
C LYS A 129 -14.45 10.72 13.98
N LEU A 130 -13.75 9.67 14.47
CA LEU A 130 -13.96 8.28 14.10
C LEU A 130 -13.97 7.41 15.36
N ALA A 131 -14.98 6.59 15.55
CA ALA A 131 -15.17 5.74 16.75
C ALA A 131 -15.11 6.54 18.06
N ASN A 132 -15.70 7.75 18.10
CA ASN A 132 -15.64 8.69 19.23
C ASN A 132 -14.23 9.17 19.62
N LEU A 133 -13.24 9.00 18.74
CA LEU A 133 -11.87 9.44 18.90
C LEU A 133 -11.53 10.54 17.89
N ASP A 134 -10.59 11.41 18.24
CA ASP A 134 -10.11 12.50 17.40
C ASP A 134 -8.81 12.06 16.69
N TRP A 135 -8.91 11.82 15.37
CA TRP A 135 -7.81 11.41 14.52
C TRP A 135 -7.26 12.60 13.74
N GLN A 136 -6.01 12.94 13.97
CA GLN A 136 -5.30 13.99 13.25
C GLN A 136 -4.80 13.45 11.92
N VAL A 137 -5.14 14.12 10.82
CA VAL A 137 -4.64 13.79 9.47
C VAL A 137 -3.34 14.54 9.26
N MET A 138 -2.29 13.84 8.89
CA MET A 138 -0.96 14.40 8.64
C MET A 138 -0.46 13.94 7.28
N ALA A 139 0.15 14.85 6.50
CA ALA A 139 0.85 14.46 5.28
C ALA A 139 2.06 13.59 5.62
N ALA A 140 2.28 12.54 4.86
CA ALA A 140 3.36 11.60 5.02
C ALA A 140 3.97 11.24 3.66
N PRO A 141 4.53 12.23 2.92
CA PRO A 141 5.10 11.98 1.61
C PRO A 141 6.33 11.08 1.69
N GLY A 142 6.69 10.49 0.56
CA GLY A 142 7.88 9.64 0.41
C GLY A 142 7.55 8.38 -0.36
N HIS A 143 6.90 7.37 0.26
CA HIS A 143 6.41 6.18 -0.45
C HIS A 143 5.48 6.56 -1.60
N ASP A 144 4.52 7.41 -1.32
CA ASP A 144 3.64 8.11 -2.25
C ASP A 144 3.66 9.61 -1.89
N PRO A 145 3.73 10.55 -2.86
CA PRO A 145 3.86 11.98 -2.58
C PRO A 145 2.62 12.60 -1.93
N HIS A 146 1.50 11.91 -1.97
CA HIS A 146 0.20 12.38 -1.52
C HIS A 146 -0.34 11.61 -0.32
N SER A 147 0.42 10.65 0.21
CA SER A 147 -0.05 9.81 1.32
C SER A 147 -0.26 10.61 2.61
N VAL A 148 -1.18 10.11 3.41
CA VAL A 148 -1.46 10.62 4.76
C VAL A 148 -1.35 9.49 5.79
N ILE A 149 -1.03 9.89 7.02
CA ILE A 149 -1.12 9.08 8.22
C ILE A 149 -2.18 9.66 9.14
N LEU A 150 -2.74 8.81 10.02
CA LEU A 150 -3.75 9.24 11.00
C LEU A 150 -3.21 8.99 12.40
N PHE A 151 -3.19 10.02 13.24
CA PHE A 151 -2.71 9.92 14.62
C PHE A 151 -3.83 10.22 15.62
N GLU A 152 -4.03 9.33 16.58
CA GLU A 152 -4.95 9.49 17.70
C GLU A 152 -4.14 9.75 18.97
N PRO A 153 -4.12 10.99 19.49
CA PRO A 153 -3.18 11.42 20.53
C PRO A 153 -3.54 10.93 21.93
N ALA A 154 -4.81 10.64 22.24
CA ALA A 154 -5.21 10.25 23.61
C ALA A 154 -4.73 8.84 23.96
N HIS A 155 -4.71 7.92 23.00
CA HIS A 155 -4.22 6.56 23.15
C HIS A 155 -2.89 6.33 22.43
N LYS A 156 -2.33 7.39 21.80
CA LYS A 156 -1.06 7.36 21.05
C LYS A 156 -1.03 6.29 19.96
N ILE A 157 -2.09 6.24 19.17
CA ILE A 157 -2.25 5.26 18.08
C ILE A 157 -1.94 5.95 16.76
N LEU A 158 -1.04 5.36 15.98
CA LEU A 158 -0.71 5.79 14.63
C LEU A 158 -1.19 4.76 13.61
N ILE A 159 -2.01 5.17 12.64
CA ILE A 159 -2.22 4.46 11.39
C ILE A 159 -1.18 5.00 10.43
N SER A 160 -0.12 4.23 10.19
CA SER A 160 1.05 4.68 9.43
C SER A 160 0.96 4.38 7.93
N ALA A 161 -0.04 3.66 7.48
CA ALA A 161 -0.10 3.17 6.10
C ALA A 161 1.25 2.58 5.67
N ASP A 162 1.81 3.03 4.53
CA ASP A 162 3.06 2.55 3.98
C ASP A 162 4.27 3.43 4.31
N ALA A 163 4.05 4.46 5.17
CA ALA A 163 5.14 5.30 5.65
C ALA A 163 6.04 4.61 6.68
N LEU A 164 5.47 3.68 7.50
CA LEU A 164 6.26 2.90 8.46
C LEU A 164 5.62 1.52 8.70
N TRP A 165 6.43 0.46 8.52
CA TRP A 165 6.15 -0.92 8.91
C TRP A 165 7.11 -1.37 10.00
N ALA A 166 6.88 -2.50 10.64
CA ALA A 166 7.81 -3.05 11.63
C ALA A 166 9.24 -3.24 11.08
N ASN A 167 9.39 -3.51 9.78
CA ASN A 167 10.66 -3.75 9.11
C ASN A 167 10.91 -2.79 7.94
N GLY A 168 10.63 -1.50 8.12
CA GLY A 168 10.91 -0.47 7.13
C GLY A 168 9.65 0.26 6.64
N PHE A 169 9.56 0.51 5.34
CA PHE A 169 8.50 1.28 4.69
C PHE A 169 8.26 0.76 3.26
N GLY A 170 7.22 1.27 2.59
CA GLY A 170 6.90 0.96 1.20
C GLY A 170 7.98 1.35 0.20
N VAL A 171 7.82 0.95 -1.06
CA VAL A 171 8.69 1.41 -2.17
C VAL A 171 8.54 2.92 -2.31
N VAL A 172 9.64 3.66 -2.53
CA VAL A 172 9.58 5.10 -2.79
C VAL A 172 9.31 5.32 -4.27
N PHE A 173 8.03 5.37 -4.65
CA PHE A 173 7.64 5.40 -6.06
C PHE A 173 8.18 6.60 -6.83
N PRO A 174 8.21 7.84 -6.28
CA PRO A 174 8.80 8.97 -7.00
C PRO A 174 10.25 8.73 -7.44
N GLU A 175 11.07 8.07 -6.60
CA GLU A 175 12.46 7.74 -6.96
C GLU A 175 12.56 6.77 -8.14
N LEU A 176 11.54 5.92 -8.34
CA LEU A 176 11.46 5.04 -9.51
C LEU A 176 11.10 5.81 -10.79
N GLU A 177 10.56 7.00 -10.65
CA GLU A 177 10.25 7.93 -11.73
C GLU A 177 11.36 8.97 -11.96
N GLY A 178 12.45 8.89 -11.19
CA GLY A 178 13.56 9.86 -11.24
C GLY A 178 13.25 11.18 -10.50
N ILE A 179 12.24 11.18 -9.63
CA ILE A 179 11.88 12.31 -8.77
C ILE A 179 12.47 12.07 -7.38
N SER A 180 13.28 13.01 -6.90
CA SER A 180 13.90 12.88 -5.57
C SER A 180 12.86 12.94 -4.46
N ALA A 181 12.81 11.91 -3.61
CA ALA A 181 11.85 11.78 -2.50
C ALA A 181 12.43 11.09 -1.25
N PHE A 182 13.71 10.72 -1.24
CA PHE A 182 14.31 10.12 -0.06
C PHE A 182 14.35 11.07 1.13
N GLN A 183 14.47 12.39 0.88
CA GLN A 183 14.40 13.39 1.95
C GLN A 183 12.99 13.46 2.54
N GLU A 184 11.94 13.35 1.72
CA GLU A 184 10.56 13.30 2.18
C GLU A 184 10.30 12.07 3.08
N VAL A 185 10.90 10.92 2.74
CA VAL A 185 10.86 9.74 3.62
C VAL A 185 11.53 10.03 4.95
N ALA A 186 12.71 10.66 4.95
CA ALA A 186 13.42 11.02 6.20
C ALA A 186 12.56 11.95 7.06
N ASP A 187 12.01 13.02 6.46
CA ASP A 187 11.16 13.99 7.16
C ASP A 187 9.89 13.34 7.72
N THR A 188 9.30 12.41 6.99
CA THR A 188 8.13 11.63 7.44
C THR A 188 8.50 10.72 8.63
N LEU A 189 9.67 10.07 8.61
CA LEU A 189 10.13 9.27 9.75
C LEU A 189 10.41 10.14 10.99
N ASP A 190 10.95 11.34 10.80
CA ASP A 190 11.16 12.31 11.88
C ASP A 190 9.82 12.82 12.45
N LEU A 191 8.83 13.07 11.59
CA LEU A 191 7.48 13.37 12.02
C LEU A 191 6.90 12.22 12.88
N ILE A 192 6.96 10.97 12.40
CA ILE A 192 6.44 9.81 13.13
C ILE A 192 7.12 9.65 14.49
N GLU A 193 8.45 9.83 14.58
CA GLU A 193 9.18 9.80 15.84
C GLU A 193 8.69 10.88 16.81
N SER A 194 8.43 12.10 16.32
CA SER A 194 7.95 13.22 17.14
C SER A 194 6.55 12.99 17.74
N LEU A 195 5.71 12.16 17.14
CA LEU A 195 4.36 11.82 17.64
C LEU A 195 4.40 10.96 18.91
N GLN A 196 5.52 10.28 19.17
CA GLN A 196 5.67 9.39 20.32
C GLN A 196 4.51 8.40 20.46
N ALA A 197 4.10 7.82 19.34
CA ALA A 197 3.08 6.80 19.30
C ALA A 197 3.47 5.60 20.19
N GLU A 198 2.51 4.91 20.74
CA GLU A 198 2.71 3.67 21.49
C GLU A 198 2.26 2.44 20.71
N TRP A 199 1.40 2.66 19.72
CA TRP A 199 0.87 1.65 18.83
C TRP A 199 0.93 2.11 17.40
N VAL A 200 1.37 1.23 16.51
CA VAL A 200 1.35 1.47 15.07
C VAL A 200 0.51 0.39 14.39
N ILE A 201 -0.45 0.83 13.59
CA ILE A 201 -1.25 0.03 12.67
C ILE A 201 -0.72 0.31 11.26
N PRO A 202 0.11 -0.58 10.67
CA PRO A 202 0.70 -0.35 9.37
C PRO A 202 -0.25 -0.69 8.22
N GLY A 203 0.07 -0.25 7.01
CA GLY A 203 -0.61 -0.69 5.79
C GLY A 203 -0.41 -2.18 5.53
N HIS A 204 0.74 -2.74 5.90
CA HIS A 204 1.03 -4.17 5.74
C HIS A 204 1.69 -4.76 6.99
N GLY A 205 1.32 -6.02 7.30
CA GLY A 205 1.82 -6.77 8.45
C GLY A 205 1.06 -6.49 9.74
N ALA A 206 1.54 -7.05 10.84
CA ALA A 206 0.87 -6.98 12.13
C ALA A 206 1.03 -5.60 12.80
N ILE A 207 0.10 -5.27 13.70
CA ILE A 207 0.22 -4.15 14.65
C ILE A 207 1.49 -4.32 15.50
N PHE A 208 2.19 -3.23 15.80
CA PHE A 208 3.42 -3.28 16.59
C PHE A 208 3.55 -2.10 17.57
N GLN A 209 4.45 -2.25 18.56
CA GLN A 209 4.76 -1.27 19.61
C GLN A 209 6.24 -0.91 19.68
N ASP A 210 7.13 -1.73 19.10
CA ASP A 210 8.57 -1.44 19.08
C ASP A 210 8.89 -0.43 17.97
N ILE A 211 8.47 0.82 18.22
CA ILE A 211 8.54 1.90 17.23
C ILE A 211 9.98 2.35 17.03
N ASP A 212 10.79 2.38 18.09
CA ASP A 212 12.21 2.74 18.01
C ASP A 212 12.98 1.76 17.12
N ALA A 213 12.73 0.46 17.26
CA ALA A 213 13.32 -0.55 16.38
C ALA A 213 12.83 -0.41 14.94
N ALA A 214 11.53 -0.16 14.74
CA ALA A 214 10.94 0.04 13.41
C ALA A 214 11.56 1.28 12.72
N LEU A 215 11.65 2.41 13.39
CA LEU A 215 12.31 3.63 12.90
C LEU A 215 13.79 3.40 12.60
N SER A 216 14.52 2.71 13.49
CA SER A 216 15.92 2.35 13.24
C SER A 216 16.08 1.49 11.98
N ASN A 217 15.20 0.50 11.76
CA ASN A 217 15.20 -0.34 10.57
C ASN A 217 14.86 0.47 9.31
N ALA A 218 13.86 1.36 9.41
CA ALA A 218 13.45 2.23 8.31
C ALA A 218 14.60 3.18 7.90
N ARG A 219 15.26 3.85 8.85
CA ARG A 219 16.40 4.73 8.57
C ARG A 219 17.58 3.97 7.95
N LYS A 220 17.92 2.78 8.45
CA LYS A 220 18.96 1.92 7.84
C LYS A 220 18.63 1.53 6.41
N LYS A 221 17.34 1.22 6.13
CA LYS A 221 16.87 0.91 4.78
C LYS A 221 17.00 2.12 3.87
N LEU A 222 16.59 3.30 4.35
CA LEU A 222 16.68 4.57 3.62
C LEU A 222 18.15 4.92 3.32
N ASP A 223 19.05 4.88 4.31
CA ASP A 223 20.47 5.11 4.12
C ASP A 223 21.07 4.21 3.04
N GLY A 224 20.67 2.93 3.03
CA GLY A 224 21.10 1.98 2.01
C GLY A 224 20.60 2.32 0.60
N PHE A 225 19.45 2.97 0.47
CA PHE A 225 18.89 3.43 -0.80
C PHE A 225 19.54 4.74 -1.26
N VAL A 226 19.74 5.69 -0.35
CA VAL A 226 20.46 6.96 -0.61
C VAL A 226 21.87 6.69 -1.09
N GLN A 227 22.60 5.76 -0.44
CA GLN A 227 23.96 5.40 -0.84
C GLN A 227 24.02 4.60 -2.13
N ASN A 228 22.97 3.88 -2.49
CA ASN A 228 22.89 3.08 -3.71
C ASN A 228 21.47 3.12 -4.30
N PRO A 229 21.14 4.14 -5.11
CA PRO A 229 19.83 4.26 -5.75
C PRO A 229 19.49 3.08 -6.69
N GLU A 230 20.48 2.45 -7.31
CA GLU A 230 20.28 1.25 -8.13
C GLU A 230 19.71 0.09 -7.30
N LYS A 231 20.14 -0.04 -6.06
CA LYS A 231 19.60 -1.03 -5.10
C LYS A 231 18.09 -0.78 -4.84
N HIS A 232 17.69 0.48 -4.74
CA HIS A 232 16.28 0.85 -4.60
C HIS A 232 15.50 0.53 -5.89
N ALA A 233 16.01 0.90 -7.05
CA ALA A 233 15.38 0.60 -8.34
C ALA A 233 15.17 -0.91 -8.54
N ARG A 234 16.21 -1.71 -8.25
CA ARG A 234 16.15 -3.18 -8.30
C ARG A 234 15.16 -3.75 -7.28
N TYR A 235 15.09 -3.17 -6.08
CA TYR A 235 14.09 -3.53 -5.06
C TYR A 235 12.68 -3.23 -5.57
N GLY A 236 12.40 -2.02 -6.07
CA GLY A 236 11.10 -1.64 -6.61
C GLY A 236 10.65 -2.52 -7.76
N ALA A 237 11.55 -2.81 -8.71
CA ALA A 237 11.26 -3.72 -9.82
C ALA A 237 10.86 -5.12 -9.31
N LYS A 238 11.58 -5.68 -8.31
CA LYS A 238 11.22 -6.98 -7.70
C LYS A 238 9.88 -6.93 -6.98
N VAL A 239 9.56 -5.83 -6.31
CA VAL A 239 8.24 -5.66 -5.66
C VAL A 239 7.12 -5.70 -6.70
N LEU A 240 7.24 -4.97 -7.82
CA LEU A 240 6.24 -5.00 -8.90
C LEU A 240 6.05 -6.41 -9.47
N LEU A 241 7.15 -7.14 -9.73
CA LEU A 241 7.07 -8.53 -10.21
C LEU A 241 6.42 -9.45 -9.19
N LYS A 242 6.81 -9.34 -7.92
CA LYS A 242 6.24 -10.14 -6.82
C LYS A 242 4.76 -9.83 -6.60
N TYR A 243 4.37 -8.56 -6.68
CA TYR A 243 2.98 -8.13 -6.56
C TYR A 243 2.09 -8.82 -7.61
N LYS A 244 2.54 -8.86 -8.87
CA LYS A 244 1.82 -9.58 -9.93
C LYS A 244 1.77 -11.09 -9.70
N LEU A 245 2.81 -11.69 -9.12
CA LEU A 245 2.79 -13.11 -8.77
C LEU A 245 1.84 -13.41 -7.60
N LEU A 246 1.69 -12.49 -6.65
CA LEU A 246 0.67 -12.60 -5.59
C LEU A 246 -0.75 -12.58 -6.17
N GLU A 247 -0.99 -11.77 -7.20
CA GLU A 247 -2.27 -11.71 -7.91
C GLU A 247 -2.58 -12.99 -8.68
N LEU A 248 -1.57 -13.52 -9.41
CA LEU A 248 -1.75 -14.67 -10.32
C LEU A 248 -1.60 -16.03 -9.64
N HIS A 249 -0.93 -16.08 -8.48
CA HIS A 249 -0.52 -17.30 -7.77
C HIS A 249 0.41 -18.21 -8.57
N GLN A 250 0.08 -18.50 -9.81
CA GLN A 250 0.86 -19.34 -10.74
C GLN A 250 0.66 -18.82 -12.18
N VAL A 251 1.73 -18.83 -12.97
CA VAL A 251 1.71 -18.36 -14.36
C VAL A 251 2.80 -19.03 -15.19
N GLU A 252 2.57 -19.20 -16.49
CA GLU A 252 3.62 -19.62 -17.42
C GLU A 252 4.72 -18.55 -17.50
N LYS A 253 5.98 -19.00 -17.42
CA LYS A 253 7.14 -18.11 -17.45
C LYS A 253 7.14 -17.23 -18.71
N SER A 254 6.83 -17.80 -19.87
CA SER A 254 6.76 -17.09 -21.15
C SER A 254 5.73 -15.93 -21.12
N ALA A 255 4.53 -16.21 -20.59
CA ALA A 255 3.46 -15.21 -20.44
C ALA A 255 3.85 -14.12 -19.43
N PHE A 256 4.45 -14.50 -18.30
CA PHE A 256 4.91 -13.55 -17.30
C PHE A 256 6.03 -12.64 -17.82
N MET A 257 7.01 -13.20 -18.54
CA MET A 257 8.09 -12.45 -19.17
C MET A 257 7.56 -11.42 -20.17
N LYS A 258 6.58 -11.83 -21.01
CA LYS A 258 5.93 -10.92 -21.96
C LYS A 258 5.22 -9.77 -21.25
N TRP A 259 4.50 -10.05 -20.16
CA TRP A 259 3.86 -9.02 -19.35
C TRP A 259 4.91 -8.10 -18.71
N ALA A 260 5.91 -8.65 -18.01
CA ALA A 260 6.90 -7.88 -17.27
C ALA A 260 7.72 -6.94 -18.18
N THR A 261 8.15 -7.42 -19.35
CA THR A 261 8.90 -6.59 -20.31
C THR A 261 8.02 -5.52 -20.99
N GLY A 262 6.70 -5.63 -20.93
CA GLY A 262 5.76 -4.64 -21.46
C GLY A 262 5.38 -3.53 -20.47
N ILE A 263 5.64 -3.70 -19.18
CA ILE A 263 5.28 -2.73 -18.12
C ILE A 263 6.13 -1.48 -18.20
N ARG A 264 5.49 -0.31 -18.22
CA ARG A 264 6.17 0.98 -18.38
C ARG A 264 7.19 1.25 -17.27
N TYR A 265 6.87 0.95 -16.01
CA TYR A 265 7.80 1.09 -14.89
C TYR A 265 9.02 0.19 -15.03
N ILE A 266 8.85 -1.07 -15.44
CA ILE A 266 9.97 -1.99 -15.68
C ILE A 266 10.87 -1.46 -16.81
N GLN A 267 10.29 -0.94 -17.90
CA GLN A 267 11.04 -0.36 -19.01
C GLN A 267 11.80 0.90 -18.58
N ALA A 268 11.16 1.78 -17.79
CA ALA A 268 11.78 3.01 -17.30
C ALA A 268 12.97 2.68 -16.36
N LEU A 269 12.77 1.80 -15.38
CA LEU A 269 13.82 1.36 -14.47
C LEU A 269 14.97 0.66 -15.20
N HIS A 270 14.67 -0.20 -16.16
CA HIS A 270 15.68 -0.82 -17.01
C HIS A 270 16.50 0.24 -17.76
N THR A 271 15.85 1.23 -18.37
CA THR A 271 16.51 2.30 -19.12
C THR A 271 17.45 3.12 -18.22
N MET A 272 17.02 3.42 -17.00
CA MET A 272 17.80 4.24 -16.06
C MET A 272 18.95 3.45 -15.40
N HIS A 273 18.77 2.18 -15.10
CA HIS A 273 19.67 1.45 -14.20
C HIS A 273 20.29 0.16 -14.79
N ALA A 274 19.79 -0.35 -15.92
CA ALA A 274 20.23 -1.63 -16.48
C ALA A 274 20.32 -1.65 -18.01
N SER A 275 20.50 -0.48 -18.64
CA SER A 275 20.53 -0.33 -20.10
C SER A 275 21.66 -1.09 -20.80
N HIS A 276 22.63 -1.61 -20.07
CA HIS A 276 23.71 -2.47 -20.58
C HIS A 276 23.27 -3.93 -20.87
N LEU A 277 22.09 -4.34 -20.40
CA LEU A 277 21.46 -5.64 -20.64
C LEU A 277 20.26 -5.47 -21.59
N GLN A 278 19.74 -6.58 -22.14
CA GLN A 278 18.40 -6.57 -22.70
C GLN A 278 17.36 -6.56 -21.56
N VAL A 279 16.21 -5.92 -21.78
CA VAL A 279 15.16 -5.87 -20.74
C VAL A 279 14.71 -7.25 -20.27
N SER A 280 14.67 -8.24 -21.19
CA SER A 280 14.34 -9.63 -20.88
C SER A 280 15.40 -10.30 -20.00
N GLU A 281 16.67 -10.02 -20.23
CA GLU A 281 17.78 -10.55 -19.41
C GLU A 281 17.72 -9.96 -18.01
N TRP A 282 17.49 -8.65 -17.88
CA TRP A 282 17.35 -8.00 -16.59
C TRP A 282 16.16 -8.53 -15.79
N VAL A 283 14.98 -8.70 -16.43
CA VAL A 283 13.81 -9.30 -15.77
C VAL A 283 14.09 -10.74 -15.33
N GLU A 284 14.79 -11.52 -16.14
CA GLU A 284 15.22 -12.89 -15.77
C GLU A 284 16.10 -12.88 -14.51
N GLU A 285 17.07 -11.97 -14.43
CA GLU A 285 17.91 -11.81 -13.23
C GLU A 285 17.09 -11.46 -11.99
N LEU A 286 16.09 -10.55 -12.11
CA LEU A 286 15.20 -10.19 -11.02
C LEU A 286 14.38 -11.39 -10.54
N LEU A 287 13.88 -12.22 -11.46
CA LEU A 287 13.16 -13.45 -11.12
C LEU A 287 14.05 -14.47 -10.43
N LEU A 288 15.31 -14.62 -10.87
CA LEU A 288 16.29 -15.49 -10.19
C LEU A 288 16.62 -14.99 -8.78
N ASP A 289 16.66 -13.67 -8.55
CA ASP A 289 16.82 -13.11 -7.21
C ASP A 289 15.62 -13.43 -6.31
N LEU A 290 14.40 -13.33 -6.86
CA LEU A 290 13.18 -13.70 -6.13
C LEU A 290 13.16 -15.20 -5.81
N GLU A 291 13.63 -16.07 -6.71
CA GLU A 291 13.77 -17.51 -6.44
C GLU A 291 14.79 -17.77 -5.33
N ARG A 292 15.98 -17.15 -5.39
CA ARG A 292 17.02 -17.26 -4.35
C ARG A 292 16.52 -16.83 -2.96
N SER A 293 15.67 -15.81 -2.92
CA SER A 293 15.03 -15.33 -1.67
C SER A 293 13.80 -16.15 -1.26
N LYS A 294 13.47 -17.22 -1.99
CA LYS A 294 12.28 -18.07 -1.78
C LYS A 294 10.96 -17.30 -1.87
N ALA A 295 10.92 -16.24 -2.67
CA ALA A 295 9.70 -15.49 -2.94
C ALA A 295 8.88 -16.09 -4.10
N LEU A 296 9.52 -16.93 -4.93
CA LEU A 296 8.89 -17.72 -5.99
C LEU A 296 9.63 -19.06 -6.19
N LEU A 297 9.03 -19.94 -6.98
CA LEU A 297 9.62 -21.21 -7.42
C LEU A 297 9.40 -21.38 -8.92
N PHE A 298 10.46 -21.79 -9.67
CA PHE A 298 10.31 -22.29 -11.04
C PHE A 298 9.97 -23.78 -11.03
N ASN A 299 8.74 -24.10 -11.40
CA ASN A 299 8.30 -25.48 -11.58
C ASN A 299 8.54 -25.93 -13.04
N LYS A 300 9.47 -26.86 -13.24
CA LYS A 300 9.89 -27.40 -14.54
C LYS A 300 9.27 -28.77 -14.86
N THR A 301 8.27 -29.21 -14.11
CA THR A 301 7.63 -30.53 -14.30
C THR A 301 6.55 -30.53 -15.37
N ALA A 302 6.04 -29.37 -15.75
CA ALA A 302 5.09 -29.19 -16.85
C ALA A 302 5.81 -29.06 -18.20
N PRO A 303 5.12 -29.18 -19.34
CA PRO A 303 5.70 -28.95 -20.67
C PRO A 303 6.37 -27.56 -20.79
N GLU A 304 5.80 -26.55 -20.11
CA GLU A 304 6.38 -25.22 -19.98
C GLU A 304 6.77 -24.92 -18.52
N THR A 305 7.81 -24.10 -18.33
CA THR A 305 8.22 -23.68 -17.00
C THR A 305 7.15 -22.76 -16.40
N MET A 306 6.64 -23.14 -15.24
CA MET A 306 5.72 -22.32 -14.45
C MET A 306 6.46 -21.51 -13.41
N ILE A 307 6.04 -20.28 -13.16
CA ILE A 307 6.41 -19.49 -11.98
C ILE A 307 5.29 -19.64 -10.96
N VAL A 308 5.65 -20.09 -9.77
CA VAL A 308 4.72 -20.27 -8.64
C VAL A 308 5.09 -19.29 -7.55
N ASN A 309 4.11 -18.55 -7.07
CA ASN A 309 4.26 -17.66 -5.91
C ASN A 309 4.44 -18.49 -4.62
N LEU A 310 5.36 -18.07 -3.75
CA LEU A 310 5.60 -18.69 -2.44
C LEU A 310 5.25 -17.75 -1.30
#